data_5347890e86da6b44a94bab9e8d8d685f
#
_entry.id   5347890e86da6b44a94bab9e8d8d685f
#
_cell.length_a   1.000
_cell.length_b   1.000
_cell.length_c   1.000
_cell.angle_alpha   90.00
_cell.angle_beta   90.00
_cell.angle_gamma   90.00
#
_symmetry.space_group_name_H-M   'P 1'
#
loop_
_entity.id
_entity.type
_entity.pdbx_description
1 polymer ?
#
loop_
_entity_poly.entity_id
_entity_poly.type
_entity_poly.pdbx_seq_one_letter_code
_entity_poly.pdbx_strand_id
1 'polypeptide(L)'
;VKTLNPLEPNPRLRYDYDRGSGYENEIRLTEALSALVPTDLLIHPDHRLFQVVHLITEYAWAGIHHTLCDAVAALDGGDLVETGRLLRRATELGALPVSCLRLLVDFLPQSSFLKMRELFPDNSTGLDSPGVRGIRKAAHALWESFESALSTHDMRVADLGPAAEPGWRGETGQALLADVGLALHRFDSRTTEWRQVHLAMVWQLLGGRPLAEEHAEDRSRPTSMRGRPLSDLERLAVRPLFPKLWLDSTARYRAFTDAGGTTGEARGAESAGCPMGGRTRIGVQAA
;
A
#
# COMPACT_ATOMS: atom_id res chain seq x y z
N VAL A 1 -31.12 -18.51 13.01
CA VAL A 1 -29.86 -18.02 13.57
C VAL A 1 -28.74 -19.00 13.25
N LYS A 2 -27.60 -18.52 12.83
CA LYS A 2 -26.36 -19.30 12.64
C LYS A 2 -25.32 -18.82 13.63
N THR A 3 -24.55 -19.73 14.19
CA THR A 3 -23.48 -19.43 15.14
C THR A 3 -22.13 -19.75 14.49
N LEU A 4 -21.16 -18.82 14.56
CA LEU A 4 -19.80 -19.03 14.06
C LEU A 4 -18.94 -19.89 14.98
N ASN A 5 -19.19 -19.81 16.28
CA ASN A 5 -18.46 -20.56 17.31
C ASN A 5 -19.42 -21.44 18.11
N PRO A 6 -20.03 -22.46 17.48
CA PRO A 6 -21.09 -23.29 18.11
C PRO A 6 -20.60 -24.05 19.35
N LEU A 7 -19.28 -24.28 19.48
CA LEU A 7 -18.69 -24.96 20.63
C LEU A 7 -18.48 -24.04 21.85
N GLU A 8 -18.74 -22.76 21.73
CA GLU A 8 -18.65 -21.79 22.84
C GLU A 8 -19.77 -22.06 23.85
N PRO A 9 -19.45 -22.48 25.09
CA PRO A 9 -20.45 -22.84 26.08
C PRO A 9 -21.22 -21.62 26.61
N ASN A 10 -20.59 -20.44 26.64
CA ASN A 10 -21.22 -19.22 27.12
C ASN A 10 -22.03 -18.54 26.00
N PRO A 11 -23.39 -18.53 26.09
CA PRO A 11 -24.22 -17.91 25.04
C PRO A 11 -23.90 -16.44 24.77
N ARG A 12 -23.35 -15.71 25.78
CA ARG A 12 -22.99 -14.30 25.62
C ARG A 12 -21.73 -14.07 24.76
N LEU A 13 -20.93 -15.13 24.57
CA LEU A 13 -19.72 -15.10 23.76
C LEU A 13 -19.93 -15.73 22.39
N ARG A 14 -21.15 -16.22 22.10
CA ARG A 14 -21.48 -16.74 20.78
C ARG A 14 -21.63 -15.60 19.79
N TYR A 15 -21.07 -15.82 18.60
CA TYR A 15 -21.26 -14.92 17.46
C TYR A 15 -22.44 -15.45 16.64
N ASP A 16 -23.62 -14.94 16.95
CA ASP A 16 -24.87 -15.34 16.31
C ASP A 16 -25.33 -14.29 15.31
N TYR A 17 -25.84 -14.73 14.17
CA TYR A 17 -26.47 -13.87 13.18
C TYR A 17 -27.68 -14.53 12.52
N ASP A 18 -28.58 -13.72 12.00
CA ASP A 18 -29.83 -14.22 11.40
C ASP A 18 -29.62 -14.49 9.91
N ARG A 19 -29.73 -15.80 9.53
CA ARG A 19 -29.71 -16.22 8.14
C ARG A 19 -31.04 -15.87 7.49
N GLY A 20 -30.97 -15.22 6.33
CA GLY A 20 -32.15 -14.80 5.57
C GLY A 20 -32.63 -13.41 5.94
N SER A 21 -31.91 -12.66 6.78
CA SER A 21 -32.11 -11.22 6.89
C SER A 21 -31.73 -10.53 5.58
N GLY A 22 -32.34 -9.38 5.29
CA GLY A 22 -31.98 -8.59 4.11
C GLY A 22 -30.51 -8.25 4.06
N TYR A 23 -29.90 -7.91 5.21
CA TYR A 23 -28.48 -7.63 5.32
C TYR A 23 -27.60 -8.86 5.02
N GLU A 24 -27.95 -10.02 5.57
CA GLU A 24 -27.18 -11.26 5.33
C GLU A 24 -27.21 -11.66 3.85
N ASN A 25 -28.40 -11.54 3.23
CA ASN A 25 -28.55 -11.86 1.82
C ASN A 25 -27.78 -10.88 0.91
N GLU A 26 -27.85 -9.58 1.20
CA GLU A 26 -27.22 -8.52 0.38
C GLU A 26 -25.68 -8.69 0.36
N ILE A 27 -25.06 -8.86 1.52
CA ILE A 27 -23.60 -8.99 1.60
C ILE A 27 -23.12 -10.44 1.56
N ARG A 28 -24.01 -11.42 1.40
CA ARG A 28 -23.69 -12.87 1.43
C ARG A 28 -22.86 -13.27 2.65
N LEU A 29 -23.28 -12.79 3.83
CA LEU A 29 -22.50 -12.90 5.07
C LEU A 29 -22.17 -14.34 5.42
N THR A 30 -23.08 -15.28 5.19
CA THR A 30 -22.85 -16.71 5.46
C THR A 30 -21.70 -17.27 4.64
N GLU A 31 -21.65 -16.95 3.34
CA GLU A 31 -20.56 -17.36 2.46
C GLU A 31 -19.24 -16.68 2.84
N ALA A 32 -19.28 -15.38 3.09
CA ALA A 32 -18.10 -14.60 3.47
C ALA A 32 -17.47 -15.15 4.76
N LEU A 33 -18.27 -15.44 5.80
CA LEU A 33 -17.79 -15.97 7.07
C LEU A 33 -17.47 -17.46 7.03
N SER A 34 -17.95 -18.20 6.03
CA SER A 34 -17.59 -19.62 5.83
C SER A 34 -16.13 -19.81 5.42
N ALA A 35 -15.46 -18.76 4.97
CA ALA A 35 -14.02 -18.76 4.71
C ALA A 35 -13.18 -18.89 6.00
N LEU A 36 -13.75 -18.57 7.16
CA LEU A 36 -13.02 -18.65 8.42
C LEU A 36 -12.86 -20.11 8.85
N VAL A 37 -11.63 -20.52 9.14
CA VAL A 37 -11.33 -21.85 9.69
C VAL A 37 -12.07 -22.01 11.01
N PRO A 38 -12.78 -23.13 11.25
CA PRO A 38 -13.40 -23.44 12.54
C PRO A 38 -12.42 -23.35 13.70
N THR A 39 -12.90 -22.96 14.88
CA THR A 39 -12.04 -22.69 16.04
C THR A 39 -11.24 -23.90 16.49
N ASP A 40 -11.81 -25.09 16.40
CA ASP A 40 -11.20 -26.38 16.73
C ASP A 40 -10.12 -26.83 15.71
N LEU A 41 -10.08 -26.21 14.53
CA LEU A 41 -9.10 -26.48 13.48
C LEU A 41 -8.00 -25.41 13.39
N LEU A 42 -8.01 -24.44 14.28
CA LEU A 42 -6.96 -23.41 14.33
C LEU A 42 -5.62 -24.04 14.75
N ILE A 43 -4.58 -23.82 13.96
CA ILE A 43 -3.22 -24.32 14.24
C ILE A 43 -2.51 -23.54 15.36
N HIS A 44 -3.00 -22.32 15.66
CA HIS A 44 -2.46 -21.44 16.71
C HIS A 44 -3.54 -20.42 17.12
N PRO A 45 -3.57 -19.91 18.35
CA PRO A 45 -4.51 -18.84 18.74
C PRO A 45 -4.47 -17.62 17.82
N ASP A 46 -3.29 -17.17 17.39
CA ASP A 46 -3.12 -16.03 16.48
C ASP A 46 -3.43 -16.32 15.00
N HIS A 47 -3.72 -17.58 14.67
CA HIS A 47 -4.10 -17.96 13.29
C HIS A 47 -5.38 -17.24 12.84
N ARG A 48 -6.32 -17.00 13.75
CA ARG A 48 -7.55 -16.24 13.43
C ARG A 48 -7.22 -14.81 12.99
N LEU A 49 -6.35 -14.09 13.72
CA LEU A 49 -5.92 -12.76 13.35
C LEU A 49 -5.25 -12.78 11.97
N PHE A 50 -4.31 -13.70 11.77
CA PHE A 50 -3.59 -13.86 10.50
C PHE A 50 -4.56 -14.08 9.33
N GLN A 51 -5.53 -14.98 9.49
CA GLN A 51 -6.52 -15.30 8.46
C GLN A 51 -7.43 -14.10 8.15
N VAL A 52 -7.99 -13.45 9.17
CA VAL A 52 -8.91 -12.30 9.01
C VAL A 52 -8.23 -11.17 8.26
N VAL A 53 -6.99 -10.85 8.63
CA VAL A 53 -6.19 -9.80 7.97
C VAL A 53 -6.00 -10.11 6.48
N HIS A 54 -5.70 -11.35 6.12
CA HIS A 54 -5.52 -11.74 4.72
C HIS A 54 -6.84 -11.71 3.94
N LEU A 55 -7.95 -12.16 4.53
CA LEU A 55 -9.27 -12.10 3.88
C LEU A 55 -9.71 -10.66 3.61
N ILE A 56 -9.60 -9.77 4.60
CA ILE A 56 -9.91 -8.33 4.40
C ILE A 56 -9.01 -7.74 3.30
N THR A 57 -7.75 -8.11 3.27
CA THR A 57 -6.80 -7.67 2.25
C THR A 57 -7.21 -8.15 0.86
N GLU A 58 -7.61 -9.41 0.67
CA GLU A 58 -8.06 -9.93 -0.63
C GLU A 58 -9.39 -9.30 -1.07
N TYR A 59 -10.35 -9.05 -0.16
CA TYR A 59 -11.58 -8.32 -0.47
C TYR A 59 -11.27 -6.87 -0.93
N ALA A 60 -10.35 -6.20 -0.25
CA ALA A 60 -9.92 -4.86 -0.65
C ALA A 60 -9.26 -4.88 -2.04
N TRP A 61 -8.38 -5.85 -2.31
CA TRP A 61 -7.76 -6.01 -3.63
C TRP A 61 -8.78 -6.28 -4.74
N ALA A 62 -9.79 -7.09 -4.49
CA ALA A 62 -10.87 -7.33 -5.42
C ALA A 62 -11.64 -6.03 -5.73
N GLY A 63 -12.01 -5.26 -4.69
CA GLY A 63 -12.67 -3.97 -4.84
C GLY A 63 -11.82 -2.95 -5.62
N ILE A 64 -10.51 -2.89 -5.36
CA ILE A 64 -9.57 -2.05 -6.11
C ILE A 64 -9.49 -2.51 -7.57
N HIS A 65 -9.36 -3.81 -7.82
CA HIS A 65 -9.29 -4.34 -9.18
C HIS A 65 -10.51 -3.94 -10.02
N HIS A 66 -11.73 -4.14 -9.50
CA HIS A 66 -12.96 -3.72 -10.19
C HIS A 66 -12.99 -2.20 -10.42
N THR A 67 -12.61 -1.41 -9.41
CA THR A 67 -12.54 0.05 -9.55
C THR A 67 -11.55 0.50 -10.62
N LEU A 68 -10.42 -0.21 -10.77
CA LEU A 68 -9.45 0.06 -11.85
C LEU A 68 -10.00 -0.34 -13.23
N CYS A 69 -10.75 -1.45 -13.33
CA CYS A 69 -11.42 -1.83 -14.56
C CYS A 69 -12.45 -0.75 -14.99
N ASP A 70 -13.23 -0.24 -14.03
CA ASP A 70 -14.17 0.87 -14.29
C ASP A 70 -13.40 2.13 -14.72
N ALA A 71 -12.24 2.41 -14.12
CA ALA A 71 -11.39 3.55 -14.50
C ALA A 71 -10.83 3.42 -15.94
N VAL A 72 -10.47 2.21 -16.36
CA VAL A 72 -10.10 1.93 -17.77
C VAL A 72 -11.25 2.24 -18.70
N ALA A 73 -12.45 1.73 -18.40
CA ALA A 73 -13.63 1.96 -19.23
C ALA A 73 -14.02 3.46 -19.31
N ALA A 74 -13.93 4.19 -18.19
CA ALA A 74 -14.18 5.62 -18.16
C ALA A 74 -13.16 6.40 -19.01
N LEU A 75 -11.88 6.02 -18.89
CA LEU A 75 -10.78 6.66 -19.62
C LEU A 75 -10.89 6.40 -21.13
N ASP A 76 -11.18 5.17 -21.53
CA ASP A 76 -11.42 4.81 -22.94
C ASP A 76 -12.67 5.52 -23.51
N GLY A 77 -13.67 5.80 -22.67
CA GLY A 77 -14.84 6.62 -22.99
C GLY A 77 -14.60 8.13 -22.98
N GLY A 78 -13.40 8.60 -22.61
CA GLY A 78 -13.05 10.03 -22.53
C GLY A 78 -13.58 10.73 -21.28
N ASP A 79 -14.15 10.02 -20.31
CA ASP A 79 -14.61 10.61 -19.03
C ASP A 79 -13.47 10.74 -18.03
N LEU A 80 -12.68 11.80 -18.21
CA LEU A 80 -11.51 12.09 -17.36
C LEU A 80 -11.88 12.42 -15.91
N VAL A 81 -13.06 13.03 -15.70
CA VAL A 81 -13.53 13.39 -14.35
C VAL A 81 -13.87 12.12 -13.56
N GLU A 82 -14.63 11.21 -14.18
CA GLU A 82 -14.97 9.91 -13.57
C GLU A 82 -13.72 9.06 -13.35
N THR A 83 -12.79 9.02 -14.31
CA THR A 83 -11.49 8.35 -14.18
C THR A 83 -10.75 8.84 -12.93
N GLY A 84 -10.62 10.15 -12.75
CA GLY A 84 -9.99 10.73 -11.57
C GLY A 84 -10.71 10.38 -10.27
N ARG A 85 -12.05 10.33 -10.27
CA ARG A 85 -12.86 9.92 -9.11
C ARG A 85 -12.63 8.45 -8.75
N LEU A 86 -12.59 7.57 -9.74
CA LEU A 86 -12.37 6.13 -9.56
C LEU A 86 -10.95 5.84 -9.05
N LEU A 87 -9.93 6.53 -9.55
CA LEU A 87 -8.56 6.41 -9.08
C LEU A 87 -8.41 6.85 -7.61
N ARG A 88 -9.08 7.94 -7.22
CA ARG A 88 -9.12 8.34 -5.81
C ARG A 88 -9.78 7.27 -4.94
N ARG A 89 -10.91 6.68 -5.37
CA ARG A 89 -11.56 5.55 -4.68
C ARG A 89 -10.60 4.36 -4.53
N ALA A 90 -9.90 3.97 -5.60
CA ALA A 90 -8.93 2.88 -5.54
C ALA A 90 -7.79 3.18 -4.55
N THR A 91 -7.31 4.42 -4.50
CA THR A 91 -6.27 4.88 -3.56
C THR A 91 -6.74 4.76 -2.11
N GLU A 92 -7.97 5.19 -1.82
CA GLU A 92 -8.55 5.10 -0.46
C GLU A 92 -8.81 3.65 -0.04
N LEU A 93 -9.34 2.81 -0.93
CA LEU A 93 -9.46 1.37 -0.67
C LEU A 93 -8.10 0.73 -0.35
N GLY A 94 -7.02 1.22 -0.96
CA GLY A 94 -5.65 0.78 -0.68
C GLY A 94 -5.17 1.04 0.75
N ALA A 95 -5.87 1.88 1.53
CA ALA A 95 -5.57 2.07 2.96
C ALA A 95 -5.92 0.82 3.80
N LEU A 96 -6.92 0.03 3.39
CA LEU A 96 -7.32 -1.18 4.12
C LEU A 96 -6.21 -2.23 4.20
N PRO A 97 -5.57 -2.66 3.09
CA PRO A 97 -4.44 -3.58 3.15
C PRO A 97 -3.26 -3.05 3.98
N VAL A 98 -2.98 -1.75 3.95
CA VAL A 98 -1.92 -1.14 4.77
C VAL A 98 -2.26 -1.27 6.25
N SER A 99 -3.50 -0.92 6.64
CA SER A 99 -3.97 -1.04 8.03
C SER A 99 -3.97 -2.50 8.50
N CYS A 100 -4.37 -3.44 7.64
CA CYS A 100 -4.32 -4.87 7.91
C CYS A 100 -2.90 -5.36 8.22
N LEU A 101 -1.90 -4.94 7.43
CA LEU A 101 -0.50 -5.30 7.70
C LEU A 101 0.00 -4.70 9.02
N ARG A 102 -0.39 -3.46 9.35
CA ARG A 102 -0.01 -2.84 10.62
C ARG A 102 -0.54 -3.64 11.83
N LEU A 103 -1.75 -4.20 11.74
CA LEU A 103 -2.25 -5.09 12.79
C LEU A 103 -1.34 -6.32 12.99
N LEU A 104 -0.80 -6.91 11.92
CA LEU A 104 0.16 -8.02 12.06
C LEU A 104 1.49 -7.54 12.64
N VAL A 105 1.99 -6.39 12.23
CA VAL A 105 3.22 -5.80 12.79
C VAL A 105 3.09 -5.57 14.30
N ASP A 106 1.94 -5.05 14.73
CA ASP A 106 1.73 -4.62 16.11
C ASP A 106 1.34 -5.78 17.05
N PHE A 107 0.64 -6.78 16.54
CA PHE A 107 -0.03 -7.78 17.39
C PHE A 107 0.34 -9.24 17.10
N LEU A 108 1.14 -9.53 16.07
CA LEU A 108 1.57 -10.89 15.79
C LEU A 108 3.02 -11.09 16.27
N PRO A 109 3.25 -11.79 17.40
CA PRO A 109 4.60 -12.08 17.87
C PRO A 109 5.37 -12.97 16.87
N GLN A 110 6.68 -12.72 16.72
CA GLN A 110 7.54 -13.55 15.87
C GLN A 110 7.44 -15.04 16.24
N SER A 111 7.47 -15.36 17.54
CA SER A 111 7.38 -16.75 18.02
C SER A 111 6.07 -17.45 17.60
N SER A 112 4.94 -16.73 17.61
CA SER A 112 3.66 -17.22 17.13
C SER A 112 3.68 -17.48 15.63
N PHE A 113 4.22 -16.52 14.88
CA PHE A 113 4.34 -16.65 13.41
C PHE A 113 5.22 -17.84 13.03
N LEU A 114 6.39 -18.01 13.67
CA LEU A 114 7.29 -19.13 13.36
C LEU A 114 6.65 -20.50 13.63
N LYS A 115 5.89 -20.65 14.74
CA LYS A 115 5.13 -21.87 15.02
C LYS A 115 4.04 -22.12 13.96
N MET A 116 3.31 -21.09 13.55
CA MET A 116 2.31 -21.24 12.48
C MET A 116 2.97 -21.59 11.15
N ARG A 117 4.14 -21.00 10.84
CA ARG A 117 4.89 -21.26 9.60
C ARG A 117 5.25 -22.74 9.44
N GLU A 118 5.59 -23.44 10.52
CA GLU A 118 5.89 -24.87 10.52
C GLU A 118 4.65 -25.73 10.17
N LEU A 119 3.46 -25.23 10.45
CA LEU A 119 2.19 -25.92 10.28
C LEU A 119 1.41 -25.50 9.02
N PHE A 120 1.82 -24.45 8.34
CA PHE A 120 1.19 -24.07 7.09
C PHE A 120 1.48 -25.10 5.99
N PRO A 121 0.52 -25.31 5.07
CA PRO A 121 0.77 -26.15 3.90
C PRO A 121 2.01 -25.68 3.12
N ASP A 122 2.71 -26.62 2.52
CA ASP A 122 3.86 -26.34 1.67
C ASP A 122 3.51 -25.30 0.59
N ASN A 123 4.45 -24.40 0.34
CA ASN A 123 4.30 -23.32 -0.63
C ASN A 123 3.21 -22.26 -0.33
N SER A 124 2.63 -22.23 0.86
CA SER A 124 1.72 -21.14 1.28
C SER A 124 2.45 -19.80 1.26
N THR A 125 2.15 -18.96 0.28
CA THR A 125 2.83 -17.67 0.10
C THR A 125 1.88 -16.59 -0.41
N GLY A 126 1.98 -15.38 0.15
CA GLY A 126 1.26 -14.21 -0.33
C GLY A 126 1.60 -13.80 -1.78
N LEU A 127 2.68 -14.35 -2.37
CA LEU A 127 3.00 -14.15 -3.79
C LEU A 127 1.95 -14.78 -4.73
N ASP A 128 1.14 -15.70 -4.23
CA ASP A 128 0.04 -16.31 -4.99
C ASP A 128 -1.27 -15.52 -4.89
N SER A 129 -1.30 -14.43 -4.14
CA SER A 129 -2.48 -13.56 -4.04
C SER A 129 -3.04 -13.25 -5.43
N PRO A 130 -4.29 -13.61 -5.73
CA PRO A 130 -4.94 -13.26 -6.98
C PRO A 130 -5.16 -11.75 -7.07
N GLY A 131 -5.38 -11.08 -5.93
CA GLY A 131 -5.60 -9.65 -5.84
C GLY A 131 -4.40 -8.85 -6.33
N VAL A 132 -3.20 -9.14 -5.81
CA VAL A 132 -1.96 -8.45 -6.25
C VAL A 132 -1.69 -8.66 -7.74
N ARG A 133 -1.96 -9.85 -8.27
CA ARG A 133 -1.82 -10.13 -9.72
C ARG A 133 -2.86 -9.37 -10.54
N GLY A 134 -4.11 -9.34 -10.07
CA GLY A 134 -5.22 -8.63 -10.71
C GLY A 134 -4.93 -7.13 -10.82
N ILE A 135 -4.47 -6.51 -9.73
CA ILE A 135 -4.12 -5.09 -9.72
C ILE A 135 -3.00 -4.77 -10.71
N ARG A 136 -1.95 -5.60 -10.80
CA ARG A 136 -0.88 -5.37 -11.79
C ARG A 136 -1.39 -5.41 -13.23
N LYS A 137 -2.28 -6.34 -13.55
CA LYS A 137 -2.90 -6.43 -14.89
C LYS A 137 -3.77 -5.21 -15.18
N ALA A 138 -4.64 -4.83 -14.24
CA ALA A 138 -5.49 -3.67 -14.40
C ALA A 138 -4.69 -2.37 -14.50
N ALA A 139 -3.62 -2.22 -13.72
CA ALA A 139 -2.72 -1.06 -13.80
C ALA A 139 -2.00 -0.98 -15.16
N HIS A 140 -1.65 -2.12 -15.76
CA HIS A 140 -1.05 -2.13 -17.09
C HIS A 140 -2.04 -1.67 -18.16
N ALA A 141 -3.27 -2.21 -18.17
CA ALA A 141 -4.32 -1.78 -19.07
C ALA A 141 -4.65 -0.29 -18.89
N LEU A 142 -4.76 0.16 -17.63
CA LEU A 142 -5.01 1.57 -17.30
C LEU A 142 -3.90 2.49 -17.84
N TRP A 143 -2.65 2.02 -17.79
CA TRP A 143 -1.53 2.78 -18.35
C TRP A 143 -1.61 2.89 -19.87
N GLU A 144 -1.97 1.82 -20.57
CA GLU A 144 -2.15 1.82 -22.03
C GLU A 144 -3.26 2.78 -22.44
N SER A 145 -4.41 2.75 -21.75
CA SER A 145 -5.51 3.69 -21.97
C SER A 145 -5.09 5.14 -21.68
N PHE A 146 -4.28 5.36 -20.63
CA PHE A 146 -3.79 6.69 -20.30
C PHE A 146 -2.83 7.24 -21.37
N GLU A 147 -1.91 6.44 -21.89
CA GLU A 147 -1.04 6.87 -23.00
C GLU A 147 -1.85 7.17 -24.28
N SER A 148 -2.91 6.40 -24.56
CA SER A 148 -3.83 6.68 -25.65
C SER A 148 -4.56 8.03 -25.46
N ALA A 149 -5.08 8.28 -24.26
CA ALA A 149 -5.74 9.54 -23.92
C ALA A 149 -4.77 10.74 -24.02
N LEU A 150 -3.53 10.62 -23.55
CA LEU A 150 -2.49 11.65 -23.74
C LEU A 150 -2.30 11.96 -25.22
N SER A 151 -2.16 10.94 -26.06
CA SER A 151 -1.99 11.11 -27.51
C SER A 151 -3.19 11.79 -28.15
N THR A 152 -4.41 11.50 -27.72
CA THR A 152 -5.63 12.14 -28.22
C THR A 152 -5.67 13.64 -27.93
N HIS A 153 -5.05 14.08 -26.84
CA HIS A 153 -4.94 15.48 -26.43
C HIS A 153 -3.60 16.15 -26.81
N ASP A 154 -2.82 15.54 -27.69
CA ASP A 154 -1.51 15.98 -28.11
C ASP A 154 -0.55 16.26 -26.94
N MET A 155 -0.59 15.37 -25.93
CA MET A 155 0.23 15.45 -24.71
C MET A 155 1.19 14.28 -24.61
N ARG A 156 2.28 14.51 -23.90
CA ARG A 156 3.23 13.50 -23.42
C ARG A 156 3.25 13.52 -21.90
N VAL A 157 3.82 12.48 -21.28
CA VAL A 157 4.00 12.41 -19.81
C VAL A 157 4.73 13.67 -19.27
N ALA A 158 5.70 14.20 -20.02
CA ALA A 158 6.45 15.42 -19.65
C ALA A 158 5.56 16.68 -19.53
N ASP A 159 4.45 16.71 -20.25
CA ASP A 159 3.56 17.88 -20.30
C ASP A 159 2.58 17.91 -19.10
N LEU A 160 2.47 16.79 -18.34
CA LEU A 160 1.58 16.69 -17.17
C LEU A 160 1.95 17.67 -16.05
N GLY A 161 3.25 17.86 -15.79
CA GLY A 161 3.70 18.76 -14.73
C GLY A 161 3.26 20.20 -14.99
N PRO A 162 3.62 20.81 -16.13
CA PRO A 162 3.15 22.14 -16.52
C PRO A 162 1.64 22.28 -16.53
N ALA A 163 0.90 21.27 -17.04
CA ALA A 163 -0.56 21.32 -17.11
C ALA A 163 -1.25 21.23 -15.73
N ALA A 164 -0.55 20.76 -14.70
CA ALA A 164 -1.03 20.71 -13.32
C ALA A 164 -0.78 22.01 -12.53
N GLU A 165 -0.05 22.98 -13.09
CA GLU A 165 0.30 24.21 -12.38
C GLU A 165 -0.89 25.17 -12.27
N PRO A 166 -1.03 25.88 -11.14
CA PRO A 166 -2.02 26.93 -11.00
C PRO A 166 -1.85 28.00 -12.09
N GLY A 167 -2.95 28.32 -12.78
CA GLY A 167 -2.92 29.32 -13.85
C GLY A 167 -2.61 28.75 -15.24
N TRP A 168 -2.57 27.44 -15.40
CA TRP A 168 -2.53 26.81 -16.72
C TRP A 168 -3.63 27.35 -17.64
N ARG A 169 -3.25 27.73 -18.87
CA ARG A 169 -4.14 28.37 -19.85
C ARG A 169 -4.39 27.50 -21.11
N GLY A 170 -3.99 26.23 -21.05
CA GLY A 170 -4.26 25.26 -22.10
C GLY A 170 -5.69 24.74 -22.09
N GLU A 171 -5.94 23.69 -22.82
CA GLU A 171 -7.26 23.06 -22.90
C GLU A 171 -7.66 22.40 -21.59
N THR A 172 -8.96 22.44 -21.26
CA THR A 172 -9.53 21.80 -20.06
C THR A 172 -9.21 20.28 -20.03
N GLY A 173 -9.24 19.60 -21.19
CA GLY A 173 -8.89 18.18 -21.29
C GLY A 173 -7.46 17.90 -20.84
N GLN A 174 -6.50 18.77 -21.17
CA GLN A 174 -5.10 18.64 -20.76
C GLN A 174 -4.92 18.80 -19.24
N ALA A 175 -5.62 19.76 -18.63
CA ALA A 175 -5.61 19.93 -17.17
C ALA A 175 -6.23 18.70 -16.45
N LEU A 176 -7.33 18.17 -16.97
CA LEU A 176 -7.96 16.95 -16.43
C LEU A 176 -7.02 15.73 -16.57
N LEU A 177 -6.30 15.60 -17.69
CA LEU A 177 -5.30 14.53 -17.85
C LEU A 177 -4.14 14.66 -16.85
N ALA A 178 -3.73 15.90 -16.56
CA ALA A 178 -2.72 16.15 -15.52
C ALA A 178 -3.25 15.71 -14.13
N ASP A 179 -4.52 15.98 -13.81
CA ASP A 179 -5.17 15.50 -12.59
C ASP A 179 -5.26 13.95 -12.54
N VAL A 180 -5.59 13.31 -13.66
CA VAL A 180 -5.55 11.84 -13.78
C VAL A 180 -4.14 11.31 -13.55
N GLY A 181 -3.11 11.93 -14.15
CA GLY A 181 -1.70 11.58 -13.95
C GLY A 181 -1.29 11.68 -12.48
N LEU A 182 -1.72 12.73 -11.78
CA LEU A 182 -1.50 12.89 -10.34
C LEU A 182 -2.25 11.81 -9.52
N ALA A 183 -3.46 11.44 -9.92
CA ALA A 183 -4.21 10.38 -9.26
C ALA A 183 -3.55 9.01 -9.45
N LEU A 184 -3.02 8.70 -10.64
CA LEU A 184 -2.21 7.51 -10.90
C LEU A 184 -0.97 7.46 -10.02
N HIS A 185 -0.26 8.58 -9.89
CA HIS A 185 0.93 8.67 -9.04
C HIS A 185 0.59 8.42 -7.55
N ARG A 186 -0.53 8.96 -7.05
CA ARG A 186 -1.01 8.73 -5.69
C ARG A 186 -1.38 7.27 -5.45
N PHE A 187 -2.04 6.65 -6.42
CA PHE A 187 -2.37 5.22 -6.34
C PHE A 187 -1.11 4.35 -6.29
N ASP A 188 -0.11 4.64 -7.12
CA ASP A 188 1.18 3.93 -7.09
C ASP A 188 1.91 4.14 -5.75
N SER A 189 1.90 5.36 -5.21
CA SER A 189 2.45 5.66 -3.89
C SER A 189 1.78 4.83 -2.78
N ARG A 190 0.45 4.67 -2.81
CA ARG A 190 -0.30 3.84 -1.86
C ARG A 190 0.08 2.37 -1.97
N THR A 191 0.23 1.85 -3.19
CA THR A 191 0.67 0.45 -3.39
C THR A 191 2.12 0.24 -2.98
N THR A 192 2.97 1.25 -3.12
CA THR A 192 4.35 1.23 -2.64
C THR A 192 4.41 1.23 -1.12
N GLU A 193 3.60 2.06 -0.45
CA GLU A 193 3.46 2.05 1.01
C GLU A 193 3.11 0.64 1.53
N TRP A 194 2.11 -0.01 0.92
CA TRP A 194 1.75 -1.37 1.31
C TRP A 194 2.93 -2.34 1.18
N ARG A 195 3.68 -2.30 0.08
CA ARG A 195 4.84 -3.18 -0.13
C ARG A 195 5.95 -2.92 0.89
N GLN A 196 6.17 -1.67 1.26
CA GLN A 196 7.18 -1.29 2.26
C GLN A 196 6.78 -1.76 3.66
N VAL A 197 5.51 -1.59 4.05
CA VAL A 197 4.98 -2.11 5.32
C VAL A 197 5.04 -3.64 5.33
N HIS A 198 4.70 -4.31 4.23
CA HIS A 198 4.82 -5.75 4.08
C HIS A 198 6.27 -6.23 4.24
N LEU A 199 7.22 -5.55 3.61
CA LEU A 199 8.64 -5.87 3.74
C LEU A 199 9.14 -5.68 5.18
N ALA A 200 8.73 -4.58 5.85
CA ALA A 200 9.06 -4.34 7.25
C ALA A 200 8.49 -5.45 8.16
N MET A 201 7.25 -5.88 7.93
CA MET A 201 6.63 -7.02 8.62
C MET A 201 7.43 -8.31 8.41
N VAL A 202 7.83 -8.59 7.17
CA VAL A 202 8.64 -9.78 6.86
C VAL A 202 9.97 -9.77 7.59
N TRP A 203 10.67 -8.63 7.65
CA TRP A 203 11.91 -8.50 8.43
C TRP A 203 11.68 -8.69 9.94
N GLN A 204 10.56 -8.19 10.47
CA GLN A 204 10.21 -8.37 11.88
C GLN A 204 9.92 -9.83 12.20
N LEU A 205 9.18 -10.54 11.33
CA LEU A 205 8.73 -11.91 11.59
C LEU A 205 9.76 -12.98 11.22
N LEU A 206 10.61 -12.73 10.22
CA LEU A 206 11.61 -13.67 9.73
C LEU A 206 13.04 -13.26 10.05
N GLY A 207 13.30 -11.98 10.34
CA GLY A 207 14.64 -11.42 10.39
C GLY A 207 15.20 -11.09 9.01
N GLY A 208 16.52 -10.95 8.91
CA GLY A 208 17.22 -10.74 7.63
C GLY A 208 17.13 -9.33 7.08
N ARG A 209 16.77 -8.34 7.90
CA ARG A 209 16.89 -6.93 7.52
C ARG A 209 18.34 -6.60 7.20
N PRO A 210 18.66 -5.98 6.06
CA PRO A 210 20.01 -5.52 5.77
C PRO A 210 20.45 -4.50 6.84
N LEU A 211 21.45 -4.86 7.60
CA LEU A 211 22.19 -3.93 8.47
C LEU A 211 23.47 -3.62 7.70
N ALA A 212 23.89 -2.37 7.64
CA ALA A 212 25.04 -1.87 6.85
C ALA A 212 26.14 -2.94 6.53
N GLU A 213 27.05 -2.69 5.73
CA GLU A 213 28.07 -3.49 5.02
C GLU A 213 28.51 -4.87 5.59
N GLU A 214 28.35 -5.14 6.89
CA GLU A 214 28.87 -6.35 7.56
C GLU A 214 28.12 -7.65 7.25
N HIS A 215 26.93 -7.59 6.62
CA HIS A 215 26.02 -8.76 6.44
C HIS A 215 25.75 -9.11 4.99
N ALA A 216 26.42 -8.50 4.03
CA ALA A 216 26.18 -8.75 2.60
C ALA A 216 26.49 -10.20 2.16
N GLU A 217 27.32 -10.93 2.92
CA GLU A 217 27.75 -12.29 2.61
C GLU A 217 27.10 -13.38 3.48
N ASP A 218 26.20 -13.01 4.41
CA ASP A 218 25.59 -13.99 5.31
C ASP A 218 24.62 -14.92 4.57
N ARG A 219 25.08 -16.14 4.30
CA ARG A 219 24.28 -17.23 3.69
C ARG A 219 23.13 -17.71 4.57
N SER A 220 23.04 -17.25 5.82
CA SER A 220 21.97 -17.59 6.78
C SER A 220 20.72 -16.73 6.64
N ARG A 221 20.68 -15.79 5.69
CA ARG A 221 19.50 -14.92 5.52
C ARG A 221 18.23 -15.74 5.29
N PRO A 222 17.12 -15.40 5.97
CA PRO A 222 15.85 -16.10 5.81
C PRO A 222 15.36 -16.11 4.39
N THR A 223 14.56 -17.14 4.06
CA THR A 223 13.92 -17.29 2.77
C THR A 223 12.40 -17.22 2.91
N SER A 224 11.72 -16.91 1.80
CA SER A 224 10.27 -17.05 1.69
C SER A 224 9.85 -18.52 1.87
N MET A 225 8.53 -18.78 1.98
CA MET A 225 7.99 -20.15 2.04
C MET A 225 8.37 -21.00 0.82
N ARG A 226 8.74 -20.38 -0.31
CA ARG A 226 9.24 -21.07 -1.52
C ARG A 226 10.77 -21.12 -1.59
N GLY A 227 11.48 -20.88 -0.51
CA GLY A 227 12.94 -20.88 -0.49
C GLY A 227 13.59 -19.74 -1.29
N ARG A 228 12.84 -18.73 -1.75
CA ARG A 228 13.39 -17.57 -2.46
C ARG A 228 14.03 -16.59 -1.49
N PRO A 229 15.16 -15.97 -1.86
CA PRO A 229 15.80 -14.95 -1.05
C PRO A 229 14.88 -13.76 -0.76
N LEU A 230 14.97 -13.16 0.42
CA LEU A 230 14.23 -11.94 0.77
C LEU A 230 14.59 -10.75 -0.12
N SER A 231 15.78 -10.72 -0.71
CA SER A 231 16.19 -9.71 -1.70
C SER A 231 15.23 -9.59 -2.90
N ASP A 232 14.48 -10.65 -3.23
CA ASP A 232 13.44 -10.59 -4.27
C ASP A 232 12.27 -9.70 -3.81
N LEU A 233 11.85 -9.82 -2.55
CA LEU A 233 10.83 -8.94 -1.96
C LEU A 233 11.32 -7.50 -1.82
N GLU A 234 12.57 -7.29 -1.46
CA GLU A 234 13.22 -5.97 -1.38
C GLU A 234 13.14 -5.25 -2.74
N ARG A 235 13.49 -5.96 -3.83
CA ARG A 235 13.37 -5.42 -5.20
C ARG A 235 11.92 -5.13 -5.60
N LEU A 236 10.98 -5.99 -5.21
CA LEU A 236 9.56 -5.79 -5.50
C LEU A 236 8.97 -4.62 -4.71
N ALA A 237 9.45 -4.36 -3.50
CA ALA A 237 8.95 -3.30 -2.63
C ALA A 237 9.17 -1.89 -3.20
N VAL A 238 10.20 -1.72 -4.04
CA VAL A 238 10.54 -0.43 -4.66
C VAL A 238 10.09 -0.31 -6.12
N ARG A 239 9.52 -1.37 -6.71
CA ARG A 239 9.13 -1.37 -8.12
C ARG A 239 7.79 -0.65 -8.32
N PRO A 240 7.73 0.48 -9.04
CA PRO A 240 6.49 1.19 -9.28
C PRO A 240 5.55 0.46 -10.24
N LEU A 241 4.25 0.78 -10.17
CA LEU A 241 3.24 0.36 -11.17
C LEU A 241 3.35 1.19 -12.45
N PHE A 242 3.61 2.50 -12.31
CA PHE A 242 3.69 3.47 -13.41
C PHE A 242 5.10 4.10 -13.52
N PRO A 243 6.12 3.35 -13.99
CA PRO A 243 7.51 3.80 -13.97
C PRO A 243 7.74 5.12 -14.70
N LYS A 244 7.01 5.38 -15.81
CA LYS A 244 7.21 6.59 -16.62
C LYS A 244 6.87 7.87 -15.85
N LEU A 245 5.91 7.86 -14.91
CA LEU A 245 5.60 9.00 -14.05
C LEU A 245 6.77 9.34 -13.10
N TRP A 246 7.41 8.33 -12.53
CA TRP A 246 8.56 8.51 -11.64
C TRP A 246 9.82 8.95 -12.38
N LEU A 247 10.02 8.45 -13.61
CA LEU A 247 11.12 8.89 -14.48
C LEU A 247 10.96 10.36 -14.89
N ASP A 248 9.74 10.78 -15.19
CA ASP A 248 9.43 12.18 -15.50
C ASP A 248 9.69 13.09 -14.29
N SER A 249 9.27 12.71 -13.09
CA SER A 249 9.59 13.46 -11.87
C SER A 249 11.10 13.63 -11.68
N THR A 250 11.88 12.59 -11.97
CA THR A 250 13.34 12.65 -11.91
C THR A 250 13.92 13.55 -12.98
N ALA A 251 13.38 13.52 -14.21
CA ALA A 251 13.82 14.38 -15.30
C ALA A 251 13.56 15.87 -15.00
N ARG A 252 12.39 16.19 -14.45
CA ARG A 252 12.05 17.56 -14.02
C ARG A 252 12.97 18.05 -12.92
N TYR A 253 13.30 17.22 -11.93
CA TYR A 253 14.25 17.60 -10.89
C TYR A 253 15.64 17.90 -11.46
N ARG A 254 16.13 17.08 -12.40
CA ARG A 254 17.42 17.34 -13.08
C ARG A 254 17.39 18.66 -13.86
N ALA A 255 16.35 18.89 -14.64
CA ALA A 255 16.19 20.16 -15.37
C ALA A 255 16.19 21.37 -14.44
N PHE A 256 15.54 21.26 -13.27
CA PHE A 256 15.57 22.31 -12.24
C PHE A 256 16.98 22.56 -11.70
N THR A 257 17.75 21.51 -11.41
CA THR A 257 19.12 21.64 -10.91
C THR A 257 20.07 22.19 -11.98
N ASP A 258 19.92 21.77 -13.24
CA ASP A 258 20.73 22.24 -14.37
C ASP A 258 20.45 23.72 -14.70
N ALA A 259 19.23 24.20 -14.44
CA ALA A 259 18.85 25.59 -14.57
C ALA A 259 19.31 26.51 -13.41
N GLY A 260 20.15 26.00 -12.50
CA GLY A 260 20.68 26.74 -11.36
C GLY A 260 19.79 26.74 -10.13
N GLY A 261 18.81 25.82 -10.08
CA GLY A 261 18.07 25.52 -8.86
C GLY A 261 19.05 25.02 -7.78
N THR A 262 19.00 25.60 -6.58
CA THR A 262 19.88 25.22 -5.48
C THR A 262 19.64 23.76 -5.08
N THR A 263 20.54 22.83 -5.45
CA THR A 263 20.81 21.64 -4.66
C THR A 263 21.26 22.12 -3.30
N GLY A 264 20.74 21.55 -2.20
CA GLY A 264 21.03 21.99 -0.83
C GLY A 264 22.49 21.93 -0.37
N GLU A 265 23.42 22.01 -1.28
CA GLU A 265 24.85 22.18 -1.07
C GLU A 265 25.19 23.68 -1.16
N ALA A 266 25.52 24.27 -0.04
CA ALA A 266 26.10 25.57 0.17
C ALA A 266 25.14 26.73 0.50
N ARG A 267 24.32 26.58 1.53
CA ARG A 267 24.28 27.66 2.52
C ARG A 267 25.32 27.33 3.58
N GLY A 268 26.58 27.45 3.18
CA GLY A 268 27.72 27.49 4.06
C GLY A 268 27.47 28.51 5.16
N ALA A 269 27.69 28.06 6.37
CA ALA A 269 27.65 28.79 7.60
C ALA A 269 28.31 30.19 7.47
N GLU A 270 27.51 31.22 7.27
CA GLU A 270 27.80 32.50 7.90
C GLU A 270 27.17 32.43 9.29
N SER A 271 28.05 32.16 10.26
CA SER A 271 27.77 32.19 11.68
C SER A 271 27.33 33.61 12.05
N ALA A 272 26.03 33.89 11.98
CA ALA A 272 25.45 34.98 12.76
C ALA A 272 25.52 34.57 14.23
N GLY A 273 26.52 35.05 14.94
CA GLY A 273 26.70 34.91 16.38
C GLY A 273 25.40 35.30 17.09
N CYS A 274 24.83 34.32 17.78
CA CYS A 274 23.74 34.57 18.72
C CYS A 274 24.33 35.34 19.91
N PRO A 275 23.88 36.61 20.21
CA PRO A 275 24.32 37.29 21.40
C PRO A 275 23.72 36.61 22.63
N MET A 276 24.57 35.94 23.40
CA MET A 276 24.24 35.41 24.71
C MET A 276 24.00 36.59 25.66
N GLY A 277 22.75 36.92 25.87
CA GLY A 277 22.31 37.95 26.82
C GLY A 277 21.53 37.32 27.98
N GLY A 278 22.07 37.43 29.19
CA GLY A 278 21.26 37.57 30.40
C GLY A 278 20.89 36.28 31.13
N ARG A 279 21.76 35.80 32.01
CA ARG A 279 21.39 34.92 33.17
C ARG A 279 20.56 35.74 34.16
N THR A 280 19.29 35.42 34.32
CA THR A 280 18.52 35.81 35.48
C THR A 280 18.45 34.61 36.46
N ARG A 281 19.17 34.71 37.56
CA ARG A 281 19.05 33.82 38.72
C ARG A 281 17.71 34.02 39.37
N ILE A 282 16.88 33.03 39.42
CA ILE A 282 15.73 32.99 40.36
C ILE A 282 16.15 32.17 41.55
N GLY A 283 16.28 32.81 42.69
CA GLY A 283 16.58 32.18 43.97
C GLY A 283 15.36 31.37 44.44
N VAL A 284 15.62 30.14 44.85
CA VAL A 284 14.67 29.30 45.59
C VAL A 284 14.92 29.59 47.05
N GLN A 285 13.94 30.19 47.76
CA GLN A 285 13.85 30.28 49.21
C GLN A 285 13.01 29.11 49.69
N ALA A 286 13.60 28.32 50.60
CA ALA A 286 12.94 27.26 51.32
C ALA A 286 12.06 27.85 52.45
N ALA A 287 10.87 27.33 52.61
CA ALA A 287 10.14 27.16 53.84
C ALA A 287 9.14 26.01 53.69
#